data_d85e65ea347b9f1b97d8c907c7ae8260
#
_entry.id   d85e65ea347b9f1b97d8c907c7ae8260
#
_cell.length_a   1.000
_cell.length_b   1.000
_cell.length_c   1.000
_cell.angle_alpha   90.00
_cell.angle_beta   90.00
_cell.angle_gamma   90.00
#
_symmetry.space_group_name_H-M   'P 1'
#
loop_
_entity.id
_entity.type
_entity.pdbx_description
1 polymer ?
#
loop_
_entity_poly.entity_id
_entity_poly.type
_entity_poly.pdbx_seq_one_letter_code
_entity_poly.pdbx_strand_id
1 'polypeptide(L)'
;MASKTSRLVALSVMLGALNALSAPNEPQPVHVDDPGRLATVDTAWASGMEHRLEAVEAASGIRIMLQFHLKSPSAQEDSRPGVYMNGIATRLGIAQTGVLIVYFADDPDWRVWVGDDLTSRFAGKPGTAKELTASGAMHEAKEAFLAASLGKADAQFKASQPQDPSRHLDLQATALVEGLCAKLGAR
;
A
#
# COMPACT_ATOMS: atom_id res chain seq x y z
N MET A 1 79.30 5.04 -25.10
CA MET A 1 78.68 4.70 -23.79
C MET A 1 77.60 5.68 -23.56
N ALA A 2 76.33 5.25 -23.78
CA ALA A 2 75.15 6.12 -23.71
C ALA A 2 74.23 5.65 -22.56
N SER A 3 74.10 6.52 -21.59
CA SER A 3 73.21 6.34 -20.42
C SER A 3 71.75 6.61 -20.83
N LYS A 4 70.86 5.61 -20.65
CA LYS A 4 69.42 5.75 -20.83
C LYS A 4 68.79 6.12 -19.50
N THR A 5 68.38 7.36 -19.37
CA THR A 5 67.54 7.84 -18.26
C THR A 5 66.07 7.47 -18.49
N SER A 6 65.55 6.55 -17.70
CA SER A 6 64.09 6.23 -17.62
C SER A 6 63.35 7.34 -16.89
N ARG A 7 62.37 7.96 -17.54
CA ARG A 7 61.40 8.86 -16.92
C ARG A 7 60.19 8.05 -16.46
N LEU A 8 59.99 8.00 -15.15
CA LEU A 8 58.75 7.55 -14.54
C LEU A 8 57.68 8.63 -14.76
N VAL A 9 56.63 8.27 -15.46
CA VAL A 9 55.43 9.11 -15.56
C VAL A 9 54.47 8.65 -14.43
N ALA A 10 54.31 9.50 -13.43
CA ALA A 10 53.33 9.31 -12.39
C ALA A 10 51.93 9.64 -12.93
N LEU A 11 51.08 8.62 -13.05
CA LEU A 11 49.67 8.76 -13.43
C LEU A 11 48.87 9.07 -12.17
N SER A 12 48.57 10.35 -11.94
CA SER A 12 47.65 10.78 -10.89
C SER A 12 46.20 10.43 -11.28
N VAL A 13 45.67 9.40 -10.67
CA VAL A 13 44.21 9.09 -10.73
C VAL A 13 43.49 10.08 -9.84
N MET A 14 42.88 11.09 -10.44
CA MET A 14 41.89 11.92 -9.75
C MET A 14 40.61 11.11 -9.57
N LEU A 15 40.40 10.65 -8.35
CA LEU A 15 39.11 10.09 -7.93
C LEU A 15 38.11 11.26 -7.80
N GLY A 16 37.34 11.50 -8.85
CA GLY A 16 36.21 12.43 -8.81
C GLY A 16 35.13 11.88 -7.90
N ALA A 17 34.96 12.49 -6.71
CA ALA A 17 33.82 12.27 -5.90
C ALA A 17 32.58 12.73 -6.69
N LEU A 18 31.80 11.79 -7.23
CA LEU A 18 30.44 12.07 -7.65
C LEU A 18 29.63 12.40 -6.38
N ASN A 19 29.48 13.67 -6.10
CA ASN A 19 28.40 14.15 -5.25
C ASN A 19 27.10 13.75 -5.96
N ALA A 20 26.45 12.70 -5.46
CA ALA A 20 25.06 12.44 -5.76
C ALA A 20 24.28 13.67 -5.29
N LEU A 21 23.94 14.55 -6.23
CA LEU A 21 22.91 15.56 -6.03
C LEU A 21 21.63 14.77 -5.70
N SER A 22 21.28 14.73 -4.43
CA SER A 22 19.94 14.30 -4.00
C SER A 22 18.95 15.12 -4.82
N ALA A 23 18.11 14.44 -5.60
CA ALA A 23 17.02 15.06 -6.31
C ALA A 23 16.19 15.87 -5.29
N PRO A 24 15.66 17.05 -5.67
CA PRO A 24 14.82 17.84 -4.77
C PRO A 24 13.66 16.92 -4.32
N ASN A 25 13.41 16.92 -3.00
CA ASN A 25 12.38 16.18 -2.30
C ASN A 25 11.13 16.01 -3.18
N GLU A 26 11.02 14.89 -3.89
CA GLU A 26 9.70 14.45 -4.33
C GLU A 26 8.87 14.24 -3.07
N PRO A 27 7.68 14.84 -3.00
CA PRO A 27 6.82 14.63 -1.83
C PRO A 27 6.67 13.13 -1.66
N GLN A 28 7.10 12.62 -0.50
CA GLN A 28 6.93 11.20 -0.16
C GLN A 28 5.45 10.88 -0.35
N PRO A 29 5.10 9.88 -1.15
CA PRO A 29 3.70 9.60 -1.38
C PRO A 29 3.04 9.27 -0.05
N VAL A 30 2.05 10.06 0.29
CA VAL A 30 1.18 9.89 1.46
C VAL A 30 0.56 8.48 1.39
N HIS A 31 0.48 7.78 2.51
CA HIS A 31 -0.15 6.46 2.56
C HIS A 31 -1.68 6.56 2.56
N VAL A 32 -2.22 7.68 3.06
CA VAL A 32 -3.65 7.97 3.09
C VAL A 32 -3.98 9.04 2.06
N ASP A 33 -4.76 8.70 1.05
CA ASP A 33 -5.22 9.61 -0.02
C ASP A 33 -6.75 9.72 0.02
N ASP A 34 -7.23 10.88 0.46
CA ASP A 34 -8.66 11.17 0.62
C ASP A 34 -8.98 12.59 0.14
N PRO A 35 -8.93 12.85 -1.18
CA PRO A 35 -9.19 14.17 -1.73
C PRO A 35 -10.63 14.66 -1.47
N GLY A 36 -11.57 13.72 -1.29
CA GLY A 36 -12.97 14.00 -0.97
C GLY A 36 -13.24 14.25 0.50
N ARG A 37 -12.25 14.05 1.37
CA ARG A 37 -12.38 14.15 2.83
C ARG A 37 -13.51 13.28 3.39
N LEU A 38 -13.62 12.05 2.90
CA LEU A 38 -14.64 11.09 3.33
C LEU A 38 -14.37 10.56 4.75
N ALA A 39 -13.11 10.28 5.06
CA ALA A 39 -12.65 9.78 6.35
C ALA A 39 -11.71 10.75 7.07
N THR A 40 -10.96 11.57 6.36
CA THR A 40 -9.96 12.48 6.95
C THR A 40 -10.56 13.76 7.54
N VAL A 41 -11.88 13.82 7.78
CA VAL A 41 -12.52 14.89 8.55
C VAL A 41 -11.95 14.91 9.97
N ASP A 42 -11.73 13.76 10.59
CA ASP A 42 -10.95 13.64 11.82
C ASP A 42 -9.45 13.65 11.46
N THR A 43 -8.84 14.83 11.57
CA THR A 43 -7.42 15.04 11.27
C THR A 43 -6.49 14.28 12.23
N ALA A 44 -6.93 14.02 13.46
CA ALA A 44 -6.15 13.23 14.42
C ALA A 44 -6.10 11.76 14.00
N TRP A 45 -7.23 11.21 13.56
CA TRP A 45 -7.28 9.86 13.00
C TRP A 45 -6.41 9.76 11.74
N ALA A 46 -6.56 10.69 10.79
CA ALA A 46 -5.81 10.70 9.54
C ALA A 46 -4.29 10.75 9.78
N SER A 47 -3.83 11.65 10.64
CA SER A 47 -2.41 11.77 11.02
C SER A 47 -1.91 10.51 11.72
N GLY A 48 -2.70 9.94 12.64
CA GLY A 48 -2.34 8.70 13.33
C GLY A 48 -2.25 7.51 12.38
N MET A 49 -3.15 7.43 11.38
CA MET A 49 -3.13 6.38 10.37
C MET A 49 -1.89 6.52 9.45
N GLU A 50 -1.57 7.73 9.01
CA GLU A 50 -0.36 8.00 8.21
C GLU A 50 0.91 7.54 8.94
N HIS A 51 1.13 7.99 10.17
CA HIS A 51 2.28 7.59 10.98
C HIS A 51 2.35 6.06 11.21
N ARG A 52 1.20 5.42 11.37
CA ARG A 52 1.14 3.97 11.51
C ARG A 52 1.59 3.26 10.24
N LEU A 53 1.11 3.71 9.08
CA LEU A 53 1.45 3.11 7.79
C LEU A 53 2.93 3.34 7.43
N GLU A 54 3.47 4.52 7.73
CA GLU A 54 4.90 4.80 7.63
C GLU A 54 5.73 3.85 8.50
N ALA A 55 5.33 3.64 9.76
CA ALA A 55 6.02 2.73 10.65
C ALA A 55 5.97 1.28 10.16
N VAL A 56 4.84 0.84 9.62
CA VAL A 56 4.68 -0.49 9.00
C VAL A 56 5.60 -0.64 7.79
N GLU A 57 5.65 0.34 6.90
CA GLU A 57 6.55 0.31 5.74
C GLU A 57 8.01 0.26 6.18
N ALA A 58 8.41 1.11 7.12
CA ALA A 58 9.78 1.14 7.64
C ALA A 58 10.21 -0.19 8.29
N ALA A 59 9.30 -0.85 9.00
CA ALA A 59 9.60 -2.09 9.73
C ALA A 59 9.57 -3.34 8.85
N SER A 60 8.65 -3.39 7.86
CA SER A 60 8.37 -4.60 7.08
C SER A 60 8.78 -4.52 5.61
N GLY A 61 9.02 -3.32 5.09
CA GLY A 61 9.19 -3.06 3.65
C GLY A 61 7.88 -3.19 2.86
N ILE A 62 6.75 -3.40 3.54
CA ILE A 62 5.44 -3.53 2.89
C ILE A 62 4.74 -2.18 2.91
N ARG A 63 4.56 -1.59 1.74
CA ARG A 63 3.82 -0.36 1.60
C ARG A 63 2.33 -0.64 1.51
N ILE A 64 1.55 -0.08 2.43
CA ILE A 64 0.09 -0.15 2.44
C ILE A 64 -0.45 1.24 2.09
N MET A 65 -1.23 1.32 1.01
CA MET A 65 -1.90 2.53 0.58
C MET A 65 -3.40 2.44 0.86
N LEU A 66 -3.96 3.49 1.44
CA LEU A 66 -5.38 3.63 1.74
C LEU A 66 -5.95 4.79 0.96
N GLN A 67 -6.90 4.53 0.06
CA GLN A 67 -7.52 5.55 -0.78
C GLN A 67 -9.03 5.60 -0.60
N PHE A 68 -9.59 6.82 -0.66
CA PHE A 68 -11.03 7.08 -0.59
C PHE A 68 -11.48 7.79 -1.86
N HIS A 69 -12.34 7.14 -2.60
CA HIS A 69 -12.86 7.63 -3.88
C HIS A 69 -14.34 7.98 -3.77
N LEU A 70 -14.73 9.12 -4.32
CA LEU A 70 -16.14 9.54 -4.38
C LEU A 70 -16.96 8.66 -5.33
N LYS A 71 -16.30 8.07 -6.34
CA LYS A 71 -16.97 7.29 -7.39
C LYS A 71 -16.25 5.97 -7.66
N SER A 72 -17.04 4.95 -7.85
CA SER A 72 -16.60 3.66 -8.38
C SER A 72 -16.12 3.78 -9.83
N PRO A 73 -15.20 2.90 -10.27
CA PRO A 73 -14.80 2.86 -11.67
C PRO A 73 -16.00 2.51 -12.58
N SER A 74 -16.01 3.11 -13.75
CA SER A 74 -16.99 2.73 -14.78
C SER A 74 -16.76 1.28 -15.26
N ALA A 75 -17.77 0.67 -15.85
CA ALA A 75 -17.65 -0.67 -16.43
C ALA A 75 -16.55 -0.77 -17.51
N GLN A 76 -16.16 0.34 -18.15
CA GLN A 76 -15.06 0.37 -19.08
C GLN A 76 -13.71 0.35 -18.39
N GLU A 77 -13.55 1.07 -17.27
CA GLU A 77 -12.32 1.12 -16.45
C GLU A 77 -12.06 -0.19 -15.71
N ASP A 78 -13.12 -0.86 -15.27
CA ASP A 78 -13.05 -2.17 -14.59
C ASP A 78 -13.63 -3.30 -15.48
N SER A 79 -13.26 -3.28 -16.76
CA SER A 79 -13.76 -4.20 -17.79
C SER A 79 -13.44 -5.67 -17.53
N ARG A 80 -12.48 -5.96 -16.66
CA ARG A 80 -12.12 -7.28 -16.16
C ARG A 80 -11.79 -7.18 -14.67
N PRO A 81 -12.11 -8.19 -13.86
CA PRO A 81 -11.84 -8.19 -12.43
C PRO A 81 -10.41 -7.80 -12.10
N GLY A 82 -10.25 -6.78 -11.27
CA GLY A 82 -8.97 -6.33 -10.75
C GLY A 82 -8.14 -5.41 -11.68
N VAL A 83 -8.57 -5.15 -12.90
CA VAL A 83 -7.82 -4.27 -13.85
C VAL A 83 -7.69 -2.86 -13.29
N TYR A 84 -8.76 -2.30 -12.75
CA TYR A 84 -8.75 -0.96 -12.16
C TYR A 84 -7.78 -0.86 -10.99
N MET A 85 -7.90 -1.79 -10.02
CA MET A 85 -7.03 -1.82 -8.84
C MET A 85 -5.56 -2.04 -9.20
N ASN A 86 -5.29 -2.95 -10.18
CA ASN A 86 -3.93 -3.16 -10.68
C ASN A 86 -3.36 -1.90 -11.33
N GLY A 87 -4.17 -1.16 -12.09
CA GLY A 87 -3.77 0.10 -12.70
C GLY A 87 -3.34 1.15 -11.67
N ILE A 88 -4.07 1.27 -10.56
CA ILE A 88 -3.69 2.16 -9.45
C ILE A 88 -2.41 1.65 -8.78
N ALA A 89 -2.34 0.37 -8.41
CA ALA A 89 -1.19 -0.22 -7.75
C ALA A 89 0.10 -0.07 -8.58
N THR A 90 -0.01 -0.20 -9.90
CA THR A 90 1.11 0.00 -10.83
C THR A 90 1.58 1.46 -10.84
N ARG A 91 0.66 2.43 -10.91
CA ARG A 91 1.02 3.86 -10.86
C ARG A 91 1.67 4.26 -9.54
N LEU A 92 1.27 3.63 -8.44
CA LEU A 92 1.85 3.83 -7.11
C LEU A 92 3.17 3.06 -6.89
N GLY A 93 3.58 2.22 -7.84
CA GLY A 93 4.79 1.41 -7.73
C GLY A 93 4.69 0.26 -6.72
N ILE A 94 3.47 -0.12 -6.30
CA ILE A 94 3.23 -1.12 -5.25
C ILE A 94 2.67 -2.45 -5.78
N ALA A 95 2.56 -2.61 -7.09
CA ALA A 95 1.91 -3.79 -7.69
C ALA A 95 2.56 -5.13 -7.33
N GLN A 96 3.86 -5.14 -7.01
CA GLN A 96 4.58 -6.36 -6.62
C GLN A 96 4.63 -6.56 -5.10
N THR A 97 5.00 -5.51 -4.36
CA THR A 97 5.43 -5.62 -2.96
C THR A 97 4.53 -4.91 -1.96
N GLY A 98 3.44 -4.26 -2.42
CA GLY A 98 2.57 -3.47 -1.55
C GLY A 98 1.13 -3.97 -1.51
N VAL A 99 0.31 -3.23 -0.77
CA VAL A 99 -1.14 -3.44 -0.67
C VAL A 99 -1.86 -2.13 -0.91
N LEU A 100 -2.94 -2.17 -1.67
CA LEU A 100 -3.84 -1.04 -1.88
C LEU A 100 -5.22 -1.39 -1.33
N ILE A 101 -5.75 -0.54 -0.47
CA ILE A 101 -7.12 -0.57 0.02
C ILE A 101 -7.84 0.64 -0.57
N VAL A 102 -8.99 0.45 -1.18
CA VAL A 102 -9.80 1.54 -1.74
C VAL A 102 -11.23 1.43 -1.25
N TYR A 103 -11.77 2.57 -0.81
CA TYR A 103 -13.19 2.75 -0.54
C TYR A 103 -13.85 3.55 -1.65
N PHE A 104 -15.07 3.16 -2.05
CA PHE A 104 -15.90 3.89 -3.00
C PHE A 104 -17.17 4.36 -2.30
N ALA A 105 -17.47 5.66 -2.40
CA ALA A 105 -18.57 6.25 -1.63
C ALA A 105 -19.94 6.18 -2.33
N ASP A 106 -19.98 6.16 -3.66
CA ASP A 106 -21.23 6.11 -4.44
C ASP A 106 -21.89 4.72 -4.44
N ASP A 107 -21.09 3.68 -4.28
CA ASP A 107 -21.53 2.30 -4.06
C ASP A 107 -20.67 1.76 -2.91
N PRO A 108 -21.07 2.00 -1.63
CA PRO A 108 -20.22 1.78 -0.48
C PRO A 108 -19.57 0.41 -0.46
N ASP A 109 -18.36 0.34 -1.01
CA ASP A 109 -17.61 -0.88 -1.24
C ASP A 109 -16.13 -0.70 -0.88
N TRP A 110 -15.55 -1.72 -0.27
CA TRP A 110 -14.12 -1.82 0.00
C TRP A 110 -13.47 -2.82 -0.92
N ARG A 111 -12.42 -2.39 -1.60
CA ARG A 111 -11.61 -3.28 -2.45
C ARG A 111 -10.18 -3.35 -1.98
N VAL A 112 -9.58 -4.52 -2.14
CA VAL A 112 -8.19 -4.78 -1.75
C VAL A 112 -7.40 -5.34 -2.94
N TRP A 113 -6.28 -4.70 -3.25
CA TRP A 113 -5.23 -5.23 -4.09
C TRP A 113 -4.07 -5.70 -3.23
N VAL A 114 -3.53 -6.86 -3.53
CA VAL A 114 -2.36 -7.43 -2.85
C VAL A 114 -1.29 -7.67 -3.90
N GLY A 115 -0.10 -7.15 -3.70
CA GLY A 115 1.03 -7.31 -4.60
C GLY A 115 1.44 -8.77 -4.78
N ASP A 116 1.98 -9.09 -5.94
CA ASP A 116 2.23 -10.46 -6.36
C ASP A 116 3.11 -11.24 -5.36
N ASP A 117 4.12 -10.60 -4.79
CA ASP A 117 5.03 -11.22 -3.81
C ASP A 117 4.38 -11.49 -2.44
N LEU A 118 3.23 -10.87 -2.18
CA LEU A 118 2.50 -11.00 -0.92
C LEU A 118 1.33 -11.98 -1.02
N THR A 119 0.94 -12.41 -2.22
CA THR A 119 -0.28 -13.19 -2.45
C THR A 119 -0.30 -14.53 -1.70
N SER A 120 0.81 -15.26 -1.69
CA SER A 120 0.92 -16.54 -0.96
C SER A 120 0.74 -16.33 0.56
N ARG A 121 1.39 -15.31 1.11
CA ARG A 121 1.26 -14.94 2.53
C ARG A 121 -0.16 -14.49 2.86
N PHE A 122 -0.74 -13.63 2.02
CA PHE A 122 -2.10 -13.14 2.21
C PHE A 122 -3.14 -14.26 2.08
N ALA A 123 -3.02 -15.15 1.11
CA ALA A 123 -3.92 -16.28 0.95
C ALA A 123 -3.73 -17.37 2.04
N GLY A 124 -2.57 -17.38 2.71
CA GLY A 124 -2.20 -18.46 3.64
C GLY A 124 -2.04 -19.81 2.93
N LYS A 125 -1.75 -19.79 1.63
CA LYS A 125 -1.59 -20.96 0.77
C LYS A 125 -0.34 -20.81 -0.10
N PRO A 126 0.45 -21.87 -0.35
CA PRO A 126 1.56 -21.80 -1.28
C PRO A 126 1.05 -21.61 -2.71
N GLY A 127 1.85 -20.94 -3.55
CA GLY A 127 1.56 -20.73 -4.96
C GLY A 127 1.96 -19.34 -5.42
N THR A 128 2.03 -19.17 -6.73
CA THR A 128 2.25 -17.87 -7.38
C THR A 128 0.93 -17.05 -7.41
N ALA A 129 1.02 -15.74 -7.59
CA ALA A 129 -0.13 -14.87 -7.76
C ALA A 129 -1.09 -15.37 -8.86
N LYS A 130 -0.52 -15.83 -9.98
CA LYS A 130 -1.28 -16.37 -11.12
C LYS A 130 -2.06 -17.64 -10.73
N GLU A 131 -1.42 -18.60 -10.06
CA GLU A 131 -2.04 -19.85 -9.64
C GLU A 131 -3.13 -19.61 -8.60
N LEU A 132 -2.86 -18.78 -7.58
CA LEU A 132 -3.81 -18.45 -6.53
C LEU A 132 -5.02 -17.67 -7.06
N THR A 133 -4.82 -16.83 -8.08
CA THR A 133 -5.91 -16.11 -8.75
C THR A 133 -6.74 -17.09 -9.61
N ALA A 134 -6.08 -17.93 -10.42
CA ALA A 134 -6.75 -18.87 -11.30
C ALA A 134 -7.57 -19.92 -10.53
N SER A 135 -7.12 -20.33 -9.35
CA SER A 135 -7.85 -21.25 -8.47
C SER A 135 -8.98 -20.62 -7.66
N GLY A 136 -9.14 -19.29 -7.71
CA GLY A 136 -10.09 -18.55 -6.87
C GLY A 136 -9.62 -18.29 -5.43
N ALA A 137 -8.48 -18.86 -5.01
CA ALA A 137 -7.99 -18.75 -3.64
C ALA A 137 -7.74 -17.31 -3.19
N MET A 138 -7.29 -16.43 -4.11
CA MET A 138 -7.12 -15.01 -3.80
C MET A 138 -8.46 -14.30 -3.60
N HIS A 139 -9.47 -14.63 -4.38
CA HIS A 139 -10.82 -14.08 -4.20
C HIS A 139 -11.39 -14.48 -2.85
N GLU A 140 -11.41 -15.78 -2.54
CA GLU A 140 -11.85 -16.29 -1.24
C GLU A 140 -11.12 -15.63 -0.07
N ALA A 141 -9.80 -15.47 -0.17
CA ALA A 141 -8.99 -14.86 0.88
C ALA A 141 -9.31 -13.37 1.08
N LYS A 142 -9.61 -12.62 0.01
CA LYS A 142 -10.02 -11.21 0.07
C LYS A 142 -11.40 -11.06 0.68
N GLU A 143 -12.36 -11.85 0.23
CA GLU A 143 -13.73 -11.84 0.80
C GLU A 143 -13.72 -12.17 2.29
N ALA A 144 -13.03 -13.23 2.69
CA ALA A 144 -12.90 -13.60 4.10
C ALA A 144 -12.21 -12.51 4.93
N PHE A 145 -11.18 -11.86 4.38
CA PHE A 145 -10.47 -10.76 5.02
C PHE A 145 -11.38 -9.54 5.20
N LEU A 146 -12.08 -9.12 4.15
CA LEU A 146 -13.01 -7.99 4.20
C LEU A 146 -14.12 -8.25 5.20
N ALA A 147 -14.78 -9.41 5.12
CA ALA A 147 -15.86 -9.78 6.03
C ALA A 147 -15.42 -9.77 7.51
N ALA A 148 -14.25 -10.33 7.81
CA ALA A 148 -13.72 -10.36 9.17
C ALA A 148 -13.37 -8.97 9.70
N SER A 149 -12.71 -8.13 8.88
CA SER A 149 -12.29 -6.79 9.27
C SER A 149 -13.48 -5.85 9.44
N LEU A 150 -14.40 -5.83 8.47
CA LEU A 150 -15.58 -4.98 8.53
C LEU A 150 -16.54 -5.42 9.65
N GLY A 151 -16.70 -6.73 9.86
CA GLY A 151 -17.50 -7.26 10.98
C GLY A 151 -16.94 -6.84 12.35
N LYS A 152 -15.60 -6.76 12.49
CA LYS A 152 -14.95 -6.21 13.70
C LYS A 152 -15.28 -4.73 13.87
N ALA A 153 -15.17 -3.94 12.81
CA ALA A 153 -15.48 -2.51 12.84
C ALA A 153 -16.95 -2.25 13.20
N ASP A 154 -17.87 -3.01 12.60
CA ASP A 154 -19.30 -2.91 12.89
C ASP A 154 -19.64 -3.25 14.34
N ALA A 155 -18.97 -4.27 14.90
CA ALA A 155 -19.14 -4.62 16.31
C ALA A 155 -18.62 -3.50 17.23
N GLN A 156 -17.49 -2.89 16.91
CA GLN A 156 -16.96 -1.75 17.64
C GLN A 156 -17.88 -0.53 17.55
N PHE A 157 -18.39 -0.24 16.36
CA PHE A 157 -19.31 0.87 16.13
C PHE A 157 -20.61 0.69 16.96
N LYS A 158 -21.20 -0.51 16.94
CA LYS A 158 -22.39 -0.84 17.72
C LYS A 158 -22.18 -0.74 19.23
N ALA A 159 -20.96 -1.02 19.70
CA ALA A 159 -20.59 -0.93 21.11
C ALA A 159 -20.26 0.51 21.55
N SER A 160 -19.97 1.43 20.64
CA SER A 160 -19.69 2.83 20.95
C SER A 160 -20.97 3.58 21.34
N GLN A 161 -20.84 4.46 22.37
CA GLN A 161 -21.96 5.30 22.82
C GLN A 161 -21.42 6.72 23.10
N PRO A 162 -21.96 7.77 22.49
CA PRO A 162 -22.98 7.76 21.42
C PRO A 162 -22.39 7.23 20.09
N GLN A 163 -23.25 6.65 19.26
CA GLN A 163 -22.85 6.25 17.90
C GLN A 163 -22.74 7.50 17.03
N ASP A 164 -21.55 7.73 16.52
CA ASP A 164 -21.27 8.79 15.56
C ASP A 164 -21.04 8.18 14.17
N PRO A 165 -21.99 8.33 13.24
CA PRO A 165 -21.87 7.76 11.90
C PRO A 165 -20.63 8.20 11.14
N SER A 166 -20.09 9.41 11.41
CA SER A 166 -18.88 9.91 10.77
C SER A 166 -17.65 9.09 11.11
N ARG A 167 -17.65 8.41 12.25
CA ARG A 167 -16.55 7.55 12.71
C ARG A 167 -16.63 6.10 12.21
N HIS A 168 -17.71 5.72 11.56
CA HIS A 168 -17.87 4.33 11.11
C HIS A 168 -16.84 3.97 10.04
N LEU A 169 -16.59 4.89 9.10
CA LEU A 169 -15.61 4.71 8.04
C LEU A 169 -14.17 4.63 8.59
N ASP A 170 -13.86 5.45 9.59
CA ASP A 170 -12.56 5.43 10.28
C ASP A 170 -12.32 4.07 10.97
N LEU A 171 -13.35 3.53 11.62
CA LEU A 171 -13.28 2.22 12.27
C LEU A 171 -13.07 1.10 11.24
N GLN A 172 -13.76 1.16 10.10
CA GLN A 172 -13.60 0.20 9.01
C GLN A 172 -12.18 0.24 8.44
N ALA A 173 -11.68 1.43 8.11
CA ALA A 173 -10.33 1.62 7.61
C ALA A 173 -9.27 1.12 8.61
N THR A 174 -9.45 1.44 9.89
CA THR A 174 -8.56 0.99 10.96
C THR A 174 -8.56 -0.53 11.07
N ALA A 175 -9.71 -1.17 11.07
CA ALA A 175 -9.82 -2.63 11.17
C ALA A 175 -9.20 -3.35 9.95
N LEU A 176 -9.34 -2.77 8.74
CA LEU A 176 -8.71 -3.29 7.53
C LEU A 176 -7.19 -3.21 7.62
N VAL A 177 -6.63 -2.07 8.01
CA VAL A 177 -5.17 -1.92 8.18
C VAL A 177 -4.63 -2.87 9.25
N GLU A 178 -5.30 -2.97 10.41
CA GLU A 178 -4.92 -3.92 11.47
C GLU A 178 -4.95 -5.37 11.01
N GLY A 179 -6.01 -5.74 10.30
CA GLY A 179 -6.16 -7.08 9.75
C GLY A 179 -5.08 -7.42 8.73
N LEU A 180 -4.69 -6.46 7.87
CA LEU A 180 -3.57 -6.63 6.94
C LEU A 180 -2.24 -6.80 7.67
N CYS A 181 -1.95 -5.94 8.63
CA CYS A 181 -0.72 -6.03 9.42
C CYS A 181 -0.60 -7.41 10.09
N ALA A 182 -1.69 -7.90 10.69
CA ALA A 182 -1.71 -9.22 11.31
C ALA A 182 -1.52 -10.34 10.28
N LYS A 183 -2.23 -10.26 9.14
CA LYS A 183 -2.21 -11.29 8.08
C LYS A 183 -0.86 -11.38 7.36
N LEU A 184 -0.21 -10.23 7.17
CA LEU A 184 1.08 -10.13 6.49
C LEU A 184 2.29 -10.16 7.45
N GLY A 185 2.06 -10.26 8.77
CA GLY A 185 3.13 -10.21 9.76
C GLY A 185 3.89 -8.87 9.75
N ALA A 186 3.26 -7.81 9.31
CA ALA A 186 3.80 -6.45 9.27
C ALA A 186 3.50 -5.78 10.63
N ARG A 187 4.52 -5.59 11.48
CA ARG A 187 4.39 -5.01 12.83
C ARG A 187 5.43 -3.91 13.00
#